data_fbc4f23fa1cbcc87666ba666b98bd20f
#
_entry.id   fbc4f23fa1cbcc87666ba666b98bd20f
#
_cell.length_a   1.000
_cell.length_b   1.000
_cell.length_c   1.000
_cell.angle_alpha   90.00
_cell.angle_beta   90.00
_cell.angle_gamma   90.00
#
_symmetry.space_group_name_H-M   'P 1'
#
loop_
_entity.id
_entity.type
_entity.pdbx_description
1 polymer ?
#
loop_
_entity_poly.entity_id
_entity_poly.type
_entity_poly.pdbx_seq_one_letter_code
_entity_poly.pdbx_strand_id
1 'polypeptide(L)'
;RYLLYHGFTAQTFVYRTNWDVESVSLIRLSLITRTRLAAIRFRQCLLDKYKSLAMNGQEYAVIAAMTLGDKSMVSAQTKDVYSISGASHVLALSGLHLGIIYAILSLLTFRRKDWIVGQIMIMLAIWTYTAIVGMTPSVVRSATMLSIYSFISMLRRDSFSLNTLSLTAFVMLLFHPLDLYDVGFQMSFMAVLSILIFYPIISVWWKTDNKVFNWIWQLAAVSIAAQIGTAPLVCYY
;
A
#
# COMPACT_ATOMS: atom_id res chain seq x y z
N ARG A 1 4.37 21.65 9.90
CA ARG A 1 4.56 20.37 10.64
C ARG A 1 4.60 19.17 9.67
N TYR A 2 3.62 19.01 8.77
CA TYR A 2 3.58 17.89 7.78
C TYR A 2 4.89 17.75 6.98
N LEU A 3 5.44 18.83 6.46
CA LEU A 3 6.68 18.81 5.68
C LEU A 3 7.90 18.36 6.49
N LEU A 4 7.99 18.77 7.76
CA LEU A 4 9.06 18.36 8.67
C LEU A 4 9.03 16.85 8.96
N TYR A 5 7.84 16.27 9.17
CA TYR A 5 7.69 14.83 9.42
C TYR A 5 8.06 13.98 8.19
N HIS A 6 7.93 14.55 6.98
CA HIS A 6 8.33 13.90 5.73
C HIS A 6 9.76 14.23 5.29
N GLY A 7 10.56 14.84 6.17
CA GLY A 7 11.98 15.12 5.93
C GLY A 7 12.26 16.29 5.00
N PHE A 8 11.26 17.14 4.74
CA PHE A 8 11.46 18.38 3.98
C PHE A 8 12.00 19.48 4.90
N THR A 9 13.22 19.91 4.64
CA THR A 9 13.90 20.97 5.40
C THR A 9 13.76 22.35 4.78
N ALA A 10 13.46 22.43 3.49
CA ALA A 10 13.32 23.69 2.77
C ALA A 10 12.34 23.55 1.60
N GLN A 11 11.70 24.65 1.25
CA GLN A 11 10.85 24.77 0.06
C GLN A 11 11.21 26.06 -0.67
N THR A 12 11.34 25.98 -1.99
CA THR A 12 11.57 27.15 -2.83
C THR A 12 10.65 27.12 -4.04
N PHE A 13 10.37 28.29 -4.60
CA PHE A 13 9.66 28.41 -5.87
C PHE A 13 10.68 28.69 -6.97
N VAL A 14 10.69 27.85 -7.99
CA VAL A 14 11.54 28.01 -9.17
C VAL A 14 10.65 28.39 -10.34
N TYR A 15 10.89 29.59 -10.90
CA TYR A 15 10.19 30.02 -12.11
C TYR A 15 10.72 29.27 -13.33
N ARG A 16 9.85 29.04 -14.32
CA ARG A 16 10.15 28.28 -15.54
C ARG A 16 11.35 28.82 -16.33
N THR A 17 11.70 30.07 -16.15
CA THR A 17 12.84 30.76 -16.78
C THR A 17 14.16 30.60 -16.01
N ASN A 18 14.15 30.07 -14.80
CA ASN A 18 15.29 30.02 -13.90
C ASN A 18 15.88 28.62 -13.72
N TRP A 19 15.61 27.70 -14.63
CA TRP A 19 16.19 26.38 -14.63
C TRP A 19 16.48 25.87 -16.03
N ASP A 20 17.60 25.19 -16.17
CA ASP A 20 18.03 24.53 -17.38
C ASP A 20 18.07 23.03 -17.21
N VAL A 21 17.83 22.30 -18.31
CA VAL A 21 17.88 20.83 -18.31
C VAL A 21 19.27 20.38 -18.68
N GLU A 22 20.01 19.83 -17.74
CA GLU A 22 21.32 19.26 -17.99
C GLU A 22 21.25 17.73 -18.08
N SER A 23 21.89 17.13 -19.06
CA SER A 23 21.94 15.69 -19.23
C SER A 23 22.94 15.06 -18.24
N VAL A 24 22.45 14.33 -17.26
CA VAL A 24 23.30 13.62 -16.30
C VAL A 24 23.58 12.20 -16.78
N SER A 25 24.86 11.81 -16.85
CA SER A 25 25.23 10.44 -17.21
C SER A 25 24.84 9.47 -16.08
N LEU A 26 24.11 8.41 -16.42
CA LEU A 26 23.62 7.40 -15.46
C LEU A 26 24.77 6.65 -14.75
N ILE A 27 25.98 6.68 -15.29
CA ILE A 27 27.15 5.97 -14.78
C ILE A 27 27.61 6.52 -13.41
N ARG A 28 27.40 7.82 -13.16
CA ARG A 28 27.77 8.48 -11.90
C ARG A 28 26.75 8.30 -10.77
N LEU A 29 25.59 7.69 -11.04
CA LEU A 29 24.53 7.55 -10.05
C LEU A 29 24.68 6.24 -9.27
N SER A 30 24.34 6.31 -7.98
CA SER A 30 24.24 5.13 -7.10
C SER A 30 23.30 4.07 -7.70
N LEU A 31 23.57 2.79 -7.42
CA LEU A 31 22.71 1.67 -7.85
C LEU A 31 21.26 1.87 -7.43
N ILE A 32 21.02 2.38 -6.22
CA ILE A 32 19.66 2.67 -5.69
C ILE A 32 18.98 3.73 -6.56
N THR A 33 19.68 4.79 -6.92
CA THR A 33 19.11 5.85 -7.78
C THR A 33 18.84 5.33 -9.20
N ARG A 34 19.69 4.45 -9.72
CA ARG A 34 19.49 3.84 -11.05
C ARG A 34 18.26 2.93 -11.07
N THR A 35 18.07 2.08 -10.06
CA THR A 35 16.88 1.22 -9.96
C THR A 35 15.61 2.04 -9.78
N ARG A 36 15.65 3.12 -9.00
CA ARG A 36 14.53 4.05 -8.83
C ARG A 36 14.17 4.73 -10.17
N LEU A 37 15.15 5.21 -10.90
CA LEU A 37 14.93 5.83 -12.22
C LEU A 37 14.40 4.82 -13.25
N ALA A 38 14.89 3.58 -13.22
CA ALA A 38 14.36 2.51 -14.07
C ALA A 38 12.88 2.22 -13.77
N ALA A 39 12.51 2.15 -12.51
CA ALA A 39 11.12 1.97 -12.08
C ALA A 39 10.21 3.14 -12.53
N ILE A 40 10.67 4.39 -12.39
CA ILE A 40 9.95 5.59 -12.85
C ILE A 40 9.78 5.55 -14.38
N ARG A 41 10.82 5.21 -15.14
CA ARG A 41 10.73 5.08 -16.61
C ARG A 41 9.77 3.99 -17.02
N PHE A 42 9.82 2.85 -16.36
CA PHE A 42 8.89 1.74 -16.62
C PHE A 42 7.44 2.14 -16.33
N ARG A 43 7.20 2.82 -15.20
CA ARG A 43 5.89 3.40 -14.87
C ARG A 43 5.40 4.35 -15.97
N GLN A 44 6.28 5.24 -16.46
CA GLN A 44 5.94 6.18 -17.53
C GLN A 44 5.57 5.46 -18.82
N CYS A 45 6.34 4.43 -19.19
CA CYS A 45 6.04 3.60 -20.35
C CYS A 45 4.66 2.92 -20.25
N LEU A 46 4.28 2.45 -19.06
CA LEU A 46 2.95 1.87 -18.82
C LEU A 46 1.84 2.93 -18.94
N LEU A 47 2.06 4.14 -18.40
CA LEU A 47 1.12 5.25 -18.52
C LEU A 47 0.92 5.66 -19.98
N ASP A 48 1.99 5.74 -20.77
CA ASP A 48 1.91 6.04 -22.19
C ASP A 48 1.16 4.95 -22.96
N LYS A 49 1.36 3.68 -22.57
CA LYS A 49 0.62 2.56 -23.15
C LYS A 49 -0.87 2.61 -22.80
N TYR A 50 -1.25 3.02 -21.59
CA TYR A 50 -2.65 3.24 -21.23
C TYR A 50 -3.29 4.34 -22.09
N LYS A 51 -2.55 5.44 -22.35
CA LYS A 51 -3.00 6.50 -23.27
C LYS A 51 -3.22 5.97 -24.70
N SER A 52 -2.34 5.10 -25.19
CA SER A 52 -2.45 4.55 -26.56
C SER A 52 -3.62 3.57 -26.71
N LEU A 53 -4.17 3.00 -25.63
CA LEU A 53 -5.33 2.11 -25.65
C LEU A 53 -6.68 2.85 -25.74
N ALA A 54 -6.67 4.09 -26.20
CA ALA A 54 -7.84 4.96 -26.37
C ALA A 54 -8.65 5.23 -25.08
N MET A 55 -8.02 5.07 -23.91
CA MET A 55 -8.58 5.54 -22.65
C MET A 55 -8.34 7.03 -22.57
N ASN A 56 -9.36 7.83 -22.81
CA ASN A 56 -9.27 9.29 -22.78
C ASN A 56 -9.99 9.85 -21.55
N GLY A 57 -9.47 10.97 -21.03
CA GLY A 57 -10.14 11.74 -19.98
C GLY A 57 -10.11 11.10 -18.59
N GLN A 58 -11.27 11.10 -17.93
CA GLN A 58 -11.39 10.71 -16.52
C GLN A 58 -11.16 9.21 -16.27
N GLU A 59 -11.54 8.34 -17.22
CA GLU A 59 -11.34 6.89 -17.12
C GLU A 59 -9.87 6.54 -17.03
N TYR A 60 -9.06 7.13 -17.91
CA TYR A 60 -7.59 7.00 -17.84
C TYR A 60 -7.04 7.46 -16.48
N ALA A 61 -7.49 8.64 -16.01
CA ALA A 61 -7.01 9.21 -14.76
C ALA A 61 -7.31 8.30 -13.54
N VAL A 62 -8.51 7.72 -13.50
CA VAL A 62 -8.92 6.79 -12.43
C VAL A 62 -8.11 5.50 -12.50
N ILE A 63 -7.98 4.88 -13.67
CA ILE A 63 -7.22 3.63 -13.83
C ILE A 63 -5.74 3.84 -13.49
N ALA A 64 -5.14 4.94 -13.98
CA ALA A 64 -3.74 5.28 -13.67
C ALA A 64 -3.52 5.50 -12.16
N ALA A 65 -4.47 6.16 -11.48
CA ALA A 65 -4.41 6.37 -10.04
C ALA A 65 -4.53 5.05 -9.26
N MET A 66 -5.45 4.16 -9.66
CA MET A 66 -5.72 2.90 -8.97
C MET A 66 -4.63 1.84 -9.19
N THR A 67 -4.01 1.80 -10.38
CA THR A 67 -3.04 0.75 -10.74
C THR A 67 -1.59 1.16 -10.52
N LEU A 68 -1.24 2.41 -10.88
CA LEU A 68 0.11 2.93 -10.87
C LEU A 68 0.32 4.07 -9.86
N GLY A 69 -0.74 4.47 -9.14
CA GLY A 69 -0.67 5.53 -8.14
C GLY A 69 -0.51 6.93 -8.73
N ASP A 70 -0.78 7.11 -10.02
CA ASP A 70 -0.66 8.42 -10.66
C ASP A 70 -1.95 9.22 -10.56
N LYS A 71 -1.95 10.19 -9.64
CA LYS A 71 -3.09 11.10 -9.40
C LYS A 71 -2.99 12.42 -10.17
N SER A 72 -2.00 12.58 -11.01
CA SER A 72 -1.70 13.86 -11.67
C SER A 72 -2.84 14.32 -12.59
N MET A 73 -3.53 13.38 -13.21
CA MET A 73 -4.62 13.64 -14.18
C MET A 73 -6.02 13.57 -13.58
N VAL A 74 -6.14 13.25 -12.28
CA VAL A 74 -7.47 13.19 -11.63
C VAL A 74 -7.96 14.60 -11.36
N SER A 75 -9.10 14.96 -11.98
CA SER A 75 -9.70 16.30 -11.81
C SER A 75 -10.18 16.54 -10.37
N ALA A 76 -10.28 17.81 -9.96
CA ALA A 76 -10.84 18.17 -8.67
C ALA A 76 -12.28 17.65 -8.52
N GLN A 77 -13.11 17.79 -9.57
CA GLN A 77 -14.48 17.27 -9.56
C GLN A 77 -14.53 15.76 -9.29
N THR A 78 -13.67 14.97 -9.94
CA THR A 78 -13.59 13.52 -9.68
C THR A 78 -13.20 13.23 -8.24
N LYS A 79 -12.21 13.95 -7.69
CA LYS A 79 -11.83 13.80 -6.28
C LYS A 79 -12.98 14.11 -5.33
N ASP A 80 -13.75 15.15 -5.62
CA ASP A 80 -14.91 15.56 -4.81
C ASP A 80 -16.02 14.51 -4.86
N VAL A 81 -16.34 13.98 -6.05
CA VAL A 81 -17.34 12.90 -6.21
C VAL A 81 -16.94 11.66 -5.41
N TYR A 82 -15.66 11.23 -5.51
CA TYR A 82 -15.16 10.10 -4.73
C TYR A 82 -15.09 10.39 -3.22
N SER A 83 -14.88 11.64 -2.83
CA SER A 83 -14.89 12.07 -1.42
C SER A 83 -16.30 12.03 -0.85
N ILE A 84 -17.28 12.60 -1.55
CA ILE A 84 -18.70 12.62 -1.13
C ILE A 84 -19.28 11.20 -1.06
N SER A 85 -18.90 10.33 -2.00
CA SER A 85 -19.32 8.91 -1.99
C SER A 85 -18.61 8.06 -0.92
N GLY A 86 -17.66 8.62 -0.15
CA GLY A 86 -16.83 7.87 0.82
C GLY A 86 -15.80 6.95 0.18
N ALA A 87 -15.66 6.96 -1.16
CA ALA A 87 -14.77 6.08 -1.91
C ALA A 87 -13.40 6.71 -2.22
N SER A 88 -13.03 7.81 -1.57
CA SER A 88 -11.73 8.49 -1.80
C SER A 88 -10.52 7.58 -1.58
N HIS A 89 -10.64 6.56 -0.70
CA HIS A 89 -9.60 5.56 -0.45
C HIS A 89 -9.35 4.64 -1.66
N VAL A 90 -10.32 4.50 -2.57
CA VAL A 90 -10.19 3.67 -3.79
C VAL A 90 -9.27 4.36 -4.79
N LEU A 91 -9.28 5.70 -4.86
CA LEU A 91 -8.34 6.48 -5.69
C LEU A 91 -6.91 6.47 -5.13
N ALA A 92 -6.73 6.04 -3.90
CA ALA A 92 -5.41 5.87 -3.32
C ALA A 92 -4.98 4.42 -3.42
N LEU A 93 -3.76 4.17 -3.91
CA LEU A 93 -3.16 2.85 -3.79
C LEU A 93 -3.09 2.46 -2.31
N SER A 94 -3.83 1.42 -1.98
CA SER A 94 -4.01 0.97 -0.60
C SER A 94 -3.32 -0.38 -0.37
N GLY A 95 -3.18 -0.73 0.89
CA GLY A 95 -2.70 -2.04 1.30
C GLY A 95 -3.56 -3.21 0.77
N LEU A 96 -4.85 -2.95 0.50
CA LEU A 96 -5.74 -3.94 -0.09
C LEU A 96 -5.26 -4.40 -1.48
N HIS A 97 -4.78 -3.48 -2.31
CA HIS A 97 -4.25 -3.81 -3.64
C HIS A 97 -3.04 -4.75 -3.53
N LEU A 98 -2.11 -4.46 -2.62
CA LEU A 98 -0.99 -5.35 -2.34
C LEU A 98 -1.43 -6.69 -1.77
N GLY A 99 -2.42 -6.68 -0.86
CA GLY A 99 -2.99 -7.88 -0.29
C GLY A 99 -3.60 -8.81 -1.34
N ILE A 100 -4.33 -8.24 -2.32
CA ILE A 100 -4.89 -9.01 -3.44
C ILE A 100 -3.78 -9.60 -4.31
N ILE A 101 -2.77 -8.81 -4.66
CA ILE A 101 -1.61 -9.27 -5.44
C ILE A 101 -0.91 -10.41 -4.70
N TYR A 102 -0.67 -10.24 -3.40
CA TYR A 102 -0.08 -11.27 -2.55
C TYR A 102 -0.93 -12.54 -2.55
N ALA A 103 -2.25 -12.44 -2.37
CA ALA A 103 -3.16 -13.57 -2.34
C ALA A 103 -3.15 -14.35 -3.66
N ILE A 104 -3.21 -13.65 -4.80
CA ILE A 104 -3.15 -14.27 -6.13
C ILE A 104 -1.81 -14.98 -6.34
N LEU A 105 -0.69 -14.32 -6.04
CA LEU A 105 0.64 -14.90 -6.19
C LEU A 105 0.83 -16.09 -5.25
N SER A 106 0.34 -16.01 -4.02
CA SER A 106 0.42 -17.12 -3.06
C SER A 106 -0.42 -18.31 -3.50
N LEU A 107 -1.60 -18.10 -4.07
CA LEU A 107 -2.45 -19.15 -4.63
C LEU A 107 -1.76 -19.87 -5.81
N LEU A 108 -1.09 -19.13 -6.69
CA LEU A 108 -0.33 -19.67 -7.82
C LEU A 108 0.91 -20.48 -7.36
N THR A 109 1.49 -20.09 -6.23
CA THR A 109 2.73 -20.68 -5.71
C THR A 109 2.46 -21.85 -4.77
N PHE A 110 1.27 -21.91 -4.13
CA PHE A 110 0.88 -22.95 -3.17
C PHE A 110 0.96 -24.39 -3.72
N ARG A 111 0.87 -24.56 -5.03
CA ARG A 111 0.95 -25.85 -5.71
C ARG A 111 2.39 -26.33 -5.96
N ARG A 112 3.41 -25.55 -5.67
CA ARG A 112 4.82 -25.92 -5.93
C ARG A 112 5.48 -26.53 -4.70
N LYS A 113 6.33 -27.54 -4.94
CA LYS A 113 7.08 -28.27 -3.91
C LYS A 113 8.04 -27.38 -3.11
N ASP A 114 8.47 -26.27 -3.70
CA ASP A 114 9.44 -25.34 -3.11
C ASP A 114 8.76 -24.10 -2.53
N TRP A 115 8.11 -24.27 -1.39
CA TRP A 115 7.39 -23.21 -0.66
C TRP A 115 8.27 -21.97 -0.37
N ILE A 116 9.53 -22.17 0.04
CA ILE A 116 10.44 -21.09 0.40
C ILE A 116 10.79 -20.22 -0.82
N VAL A 117 11.14 -20.85 -1.95
CA VAL A 117 11.43 -20.14 -3.21
C VAL A 117 10.21 -19.35 -3.67
N GLY A 118 9.01 -19.92 -3.53
CA GLY A 118 7.78 -19.25 -3.84
C GLY A 118 7.57 -17.97 -3.02
N GLN A 119 7.81 -18.02 -1.72
CA GLN A 119 7.68 -16.85 -0.84
C GLN A 119 8.71 -15.76 -1.19
N ILE A 120 9.94 -16.12 -1.49
CA ILE A 120 10.98 -15.18 -1.94
C ILE A 120 10.55 -14.49 -3.23
N MET A 121 10.03 -15.23 -4.19
CA MET A 121 9.55 -14.68 -5.46
C MET A 121 8.37 -13.72 -5.27
N ILE A 122 7.44 -14.05 -4.35
CA ILE A 122 6.32 -13.15 -3.99
C ILE A 122 6.86 -11.86 -3.37
N MET A 123 7.80 -11.95 -2.44
CA MET A 123 8.42 -10.77 -1.81
C MET A 123 9.10 -9.88 -2.86
N LEU A 124 9.87 -10.45 -3.78
CA LEU A 124 10.50 -9.70 -4.87
C LEU A 124 9.44 -9.03 -5.76
N ALA A 125 8.36 -9.72 -6.10
CA ALA A 125 7.28 -9.17 -6.91
C ALA A 125 6.59 -7.98 -6.21
N ILE A 126 6.30 -8.10 -4.90
CA ILE A 126 5.70 -7.03 -4.09
C ILE A 126 6.62 -5.80 -4.05
N TRP A 127 7.91 -5.97 -3.78
CA TRP A 127 8.84 -4.85 -3.73
C TRP A 127 9.08 -4.21 -5.11
N THR A 128 9.09 -5.03 -6.17
CA THR A 128 9.15 -4.52 -7.55
C THR A 128 7.92 -3.66 -7.87
N TYR A 129 6.73 -4.15 -7.53
CA TYR A 129 5.50 -3.37 -7.71
C TYR A 129 5.53 -2.07 -6.87
N THR A 130 5.96 -2.13 -5.60
CA THR A 130 6.10 -0.99 -4.72
C THR A 130 7.04 0.08 -5.31
N ALA A 131 8.15 -0.36 -5.92
CA ALA A 131 9.08 0.55 -6.60
C ALA A 131 8.46 1.19 -7.84
N ILE A 132 7.71 0.44 -8.66
CA ILE A 132 7.03 0.95 -9.87
C ILE A 132 5.99 2.00 -9.48
N VAL A 133 5.24 1.78 -8.42
CA VAL A 133 4.18 2.70 -7.93
C VAL A 133 4.75 3.98 -7.32
N GLY A 134 6.07 4.03 -7.06
CA GLY A 134 6.75 5.22 -6.54
C GLY A 134 6.90 5.25 -5.03
N MET A 135 6.87 4.06 -4.35
CA MET A 135 7.15 3.92 -2.92
C MET A 135 6.29 4.82 -2.02
N THR A 136 4.99 4.91 -2.32
CA THR A 136 4.08 5.69 -1.46
C THR A 136 4.04 5.11 -0.04
N PRO A 137 3.94 5.93 1.03
CA PRO A 137 4.03 5.45 2.42
C PRO A 137 3.04 4.32 2.74
N SER A 138 1.81 4.39 2.22
CA SER A 138 0.79 3.34 2.42
C SER A 138 1.22 2.00 1.81
N VAL A 139 1.78 2.01 0.60
CA VAL A 139 2.21 0.80 -0.12
C VAL A 139 3.47 0.21 0.53
N VAL A 140 4.42 1.06 0.96
CA VAL A 140 5.63 0.62 1.68
C VAL A 140 5.26 -0.06 3.00
N ARG A 141 4.34 0.51 3.78
CA ARG A 141 3.85 -0.13 5.02
C ARG A 141 3.30 -1.52 4.76
N SER A 142 2.42 -1.64 3.78
CA SER A 142 1.81 -2.92 3.44
C SER A 142 2.82 -3.93 2.89
N ALA A 143 3.76 -3.49 2.06
CA ALA A 143 4.85 -4.33 1.56
C ALA A 143 5.72 -4.87 2.72
N THR A 144 6.05 -4.02 3.69
CA THR A 144 6.82 -4.40 4.87
C THR A 144 6.05 -5.39 5.74
N MET A 145 4.76 -5.12 6.01
CA MET A 145 3.89 -6.04 6.76
C MET A 145 3.81 -7.42 6.11
N LEU A 146 3.56 -7.46 4.78
CA LEU A 146 3.48 -8.71 4.02
C LEU A 146 4.82 -9.43 3.95
N SER A 147 5.94 -8.71 3.89
CA SER A 147 7.29 -9.30 3.89
C SER A 147 7.60 -9.96 5.22
N ILE A 148 7.31 -9.31 6.34
CA ILE A 148 7.52 -9.87 7.68
C ILE A 148 6.57 -11.05 7.90
N TYR A 149 5.30 -10.93 7.49
CA TYR A 149 4.35 -12.04 7.50
C TYR A 149 4.87 -13.25 6.73
N SER A 150 5.34 -13.06 5.49
CA SER A 150 5.91 -14.13 4.67
C SER A 150 7.15 -14.74 5.31
N PHE A 151 8.04 -13.93 5.86
CA PHE A 151 9.25 -14.40 6.54
C PHE A 151 8.92 -15.27 7.76
N ILE A 152 7.98 -14.85 8.61
CA ILE A 152 7.57 -15.63 9.78
C ILE A 152 6.84 -16.92 9.36
N SER A 153 6.04 -16.84 8.30
CA SER A 153 5.38 -18.02 7.71
C SER A 153 6.41 -19.04 7.21
N MET A 154 7.53 -18.60 6.64
CA MET A 154 8.63 -19.49 6.23
C MET A 154 9.26 -20.23 7.42
N LEU A 155 9.24 -19.63 8.61
CA LEU A 155 9.71 -20.27 9.85
C LEU A 155 8.69 -21.24 10.46
N ARG A 156 7.58 -21.54 9.77
CA ARG A 156 6.46 -22.38 10.22
C ARG A 156 5.89 -21.98 11.58
N ARG A 157 5.87 -20.68 11.87
CA ARG A 157 5.25 -20.09 13.06
C ARG A 157 3.95 -19.40 12.69
N ASP A 158 3.09 -19.19 13.70
CA ASP A 158 1.87 -18.42 13.52
C ASP A 158 2.23 -16.99 13.11
N SER A 159 2.05 -16.72 11.83
CA SER A 159 2.46 -15.45 11.20
C SER A 159 1.48 -14.32 11.47
N PHE A 160 0.23 -14.64 11.79
CA PHE A 160 -0.82 -13.64 12.06
C PHE A 160 -0.97 -13.44 13.57
N SER A 161 -0.05 -12.70 14.17
CA SER A 161 0.00 -12.51 15.61
C SER A 161 0.35 -11.07 15.99
N LEU A 162 0.04 -10.70 17.25
CA LEU A 162 0.45 -9.42 17.82
C LEU A 162 1.97 -9.23 17.76
N ASN A 163 2.74 -10.30 17.94
CA ASN A 163 4.20 -10.25 17.86
C ASN A 163 4.68 -9.87 16.46
N THR A 164 4.03 -10.39 15.40
CA THR A 164 4.33 -10.04 14.01
C THR A 164 4.03 -8.57 13.75
N LEU A 165 2.90 -8.07 14.24
CA LEU A 165 2.52 -6.67 14.12
C LEU A 165 3.51 -5.76 14.86
N SER A 166 3.87 -6.11 16.10
CA SER A 166 4.84 -5.38 16.92
C SER A 166 6.23 -5.37 16.29
N LEU A 167 6.68 -6.50 15.76
CA LEU A 167 7.95 -6.58 15.03
C LEU A 167 7.94 -5.68 13.79
N THR A 168 6.83 -5.65 13.06
CA THR A 168 6.69 -4.80 11.87
C THR A 168 6.77 -3.32 12.26
N ALA A 169 6.04 -2.92 13.33
CA ALA A 169 6.10 -1.55 13.84
C ALA A 169 7.53 -1.19 14.27
N PHE A 170 8.19 -2.06 15.00
CA PHE A 170 9.56 -1.84 15.45
C PHE A 170 10.54 -1.65 14.29
N VAL A 171 10.48 -2.54 13.28
CA VAL A 171 11.36 -2.44 12.10
C VAL A 171 11.10 -1.13 11.35
N MET A 172 9.85 -0.73 11.16
CA MET A 172 9.53 0.51 10.45
C MET A 172 10.01 1.74 11.21
N LEU A 173 9.76 1.79 12.52
CA LEU A 173 10.17 2.92 13.37
C LEU A 173 11.69 2.99 13.57
N LEU A 174 12.41 1.88 13.42
CA LEU A 174 13.88 1.88 13.45
C LEU A 174 14.46 2.66 12.26
N PHE A 175 13.84 2.57 11.07
CA PHE A 175 14.28 3.29 9.88
C PHE A 175 13.71 4.72 9.81
N HIS A 176 12.46 4.90 10.23
CA HIS A 176 11.74 6.17 10.16
C HIS A 176 10.97 6.42 11.47
N PRO A 177 11.64 6.90 12.55
CA PRO A 177 11.00 7.10 13.84
C PRO A 177 9.87 8.15 13.81
N LEU A 178 9.92 9.10 12.89
CA LEU A 178 8.89 10.13 12.74
C LEU A 178 7.58 9.60 12.17
N ASP A 179 7.57 8.41 11.57
CA ASP A 179 6.33 7.77 11.09
C ASP A 179 5.33 7.51 12.23
N LEU A 180 5.79 7.46 13.48
CA LEU A 180 4.91 7.35 14.65
C LEU A 180 3.87 8.49 14.71
N TYR A 181 4.21 9.67 14.22
CA TYR A 181 3.33 10.84 14.17
C TYR A 181 2.55 10.95 12.85
N ASP A 182 2.79 10.05 11.90
CA ASP A 182 2.01 9.99 10.66
C ASP A 182 0.64 9.34 10.93
N VAL A 183 -0.43 10.08 10.63
CA VAL A 183 -1.82 9.61 10.80
C VAL A 183 -2.05 8.32 10.04
N GLY A 184 -1.49 8.19 8.84
CA GLY A 184 -1.61 6.99 8.02
C GLY A 184 -0.92 5.77 8.65
N PHE A 185 0.21 5.95 9.34
CA PHE A 185 0.86 4.90 10.11
C PHE A 185 -0.02 4.46 11.27
N GLN A 186 -0.48 5.41 12.09
CA GLN A 186 -1.33 5.13 13.24
C GLN A 186 -2.61 4.40 12.85
N MET A 187 -3.32 4.90 11.84
CA MET A 187 -4.56 4.27 11.35
C MET A 187 -4.32 2.85 10.80
N SER A 188 -3.24 2.63 10.06
CA SER A 188 -2.92 1.31 9.50
C SER A 188 -2.63 0.28 10.59
N PHE A 189 -1.81 0.64 11.58
CA PHE A 189 -1.46 -0.27 12.68
C PHE A 189 -2.63 -0.50 13.62
N MET A 190 -3.41 0.54 13.93
CA MET A 190 -4.61 0.42 14.76
C MET A 190 -5.70 -0.43 14.08
N ALA A 191 -5.88 -0.32 12.76
CA ALA A 191 -6.81 -1.18 12.04
C ALA A 191 -6.43 -2.66 12.17
N VAL A 192 -5.15 -3.00 11.90
CA VAL A 192 -4.68 -4.39 11.99
C VAL A 192 -4.72 -4.90 13.43
N LEU A 193 -4.31 -4.09 14.41
CA LEU A 193 -4.39 -4.42 15.83
C LEU A 193 -5.82 -4.75 16.26
N SER A 194 -6.77 -3.91 15.85
CA SER A 194 -8.19 -4.09 16.17
C SER A 194 -8.77 -5.32 15.48
N ILE A 195 -8.38 -5.61 14.26
CA ILE A 195 -8.77 -6.86 13.60
C ILE A 195 -8.26 -8.07 14.39
N LEU A 196 -7.00 -8.06 14.82
CA LEU A 196 -6.43 -9.17 15.61
C LEU A 196 -7.16 -9.40 16.94
N ILE A 197 -7.63 -8.33 17.59
CA ILE A 197 -8.29 -8.40 18.90
C ILE A 197 -9.79 -8.68 18.74
N PHE A 198 -10.49 -7.93 17.90
CA PHE A 198 -11.96 -7.93 17.86
C PHE A 198 -12.55 -8.92 16.85
N TYR A 199 -11.85 -9.21 15.75
CA TYR A 199 -12.37 -10.14 14.74
C TYR A 199 -12.68 -11.53 15.31
N PRO A 200 -11.82 -12.19 16.11
CA PRO A 200 -12.16 -13.50 16.68
C PRO A 200 -13.40 -13.45 17.58
N ILE A 201 -13.68 -12.33 18.24
CA ILE A 201 -14.84 -12.14 19.10
C ILE A 201 -16.10 -11.96 18.23
N ILE A 202 -16.06 -11.04 17.26
CA ILE A 202 -17.22 -10.69 16.44
C ILE A 202 -17.58 -11.81 15.47
N SER A 203 -16.60 -12.51 14.92
CA SER A 203 -16.83 -13.60 13.95
C SER A 203 -17.66 -14.75 14.50
N VAL A 204 -17.65 -14.95 15.83
CA VAL A 204 -18.38 -16.03 16.51
C VAL A 204 -19.85 -15.66 16.79
N TRP A 205 -20.21 -14.37 16.77
CA TRP A 205 -21.55 -13.90 17.13
C TRP A 205 -22.66 -14.47 16.22
N TRP A 206 -22.30 -14.73 14.95
CA TRP A 206 -23.27 -15.25 14.00
C TRP A 206 -22.67 -16.41 13.20
N LYS A 207 -22.92 -17.62 13.66
CA LYS A 207 -22.57 -18.84 12.94
C LYS A 207 -23.81 -19.39 12.25
N THR A 208 -23.75 -19.54 10.93
CA THR A 208 -24.83 -20.11 10.09
C THR A 208 -24.25 -21.24 9.25
N ASP A 209 -25.05 -22.29 9.01
CA ASP A 209 -24.66 -23.42 8.15
C ASP A 209 -24.52 -23.05 6.67
N ASN A 210 -25.08 -21.90 6.29
CA ASN A 210 -24.99 -21.38 4.91
C ASN A 210 -23.60 -20.76 4.68
N LYS A 211 -22.81 -21.39 3.80
CA LYS A 211 -21.42 -20.96 3.49
C LYS A 211 -21.35 -19.53 2.94
N VAL A 212 -22.33 -19.11 2.11
CA VAL A 212 -22.36 -17.78 1.51
C VAL A 212 -22.62 -16.71 2.57
N PHE A 213 -23.59 -16.94 3.43
CA PHE A 213 -23.91 -16.02 4.51
C PHE A 213 -22.76 -15.92 5.53
N ASN A 214 -22.14 -17.03 5.87
CA ASN A 214 -20.98 -17.04 6.76
C ASN A 214 -19.78 -16.28 6.16
N TRP A 215 -19.55 -16.39 4.85
CA TRP A 215 -18.50 -15.63 4.14
C TRP A 215 -18.79 -14.11 4.20
N ILE A 216 -20.02 -13.69 3.91
CA ILE A 216 -20.44 -12.27 4.01
C ILE A 216 -20.27 -11.75 5.44
N TRP A 217 -20.69 -12.57 6.43
CA TRP A 217 -20.53 -12.19 7.83
C TRP A 217 -19.07 -12.02 8.25
N GLN A 218 -18.17 -12.89 7.82
CA GLN A 218 -16.74 -12.74 8.08
C GLN A 218 -16.17 -11.44 7.51
N LEU A 219 -16.57 -11.06 6.29
CA LEU A 219 -16.16 -9.77 5.71
C LEU A 219 -16.70 -8.59 6.52
N ALA A 220 -17.96 -8.66 6.94
CA ALA A 220 -18.55 -7.62 7.78
C ALA A 220 -17.84 -7.54 9.15
N ALA A 221 -17.53 -8.68 9.77
CA ALA A 221 -16.83 -8.75 11.04
C ALA A 221 -15.43 -8.13 11.00
N VAL A 222 -14.68 -8.38 9.92
CA VAL A 222 -13.37 -7.71 9.69
C VAL A 222 -13.54 -6.20 9.56
N SER A 223 -14.54 -5.74 8.79
CA SER A 223 -14.80 -4.32 8.60
C SER A 223 -15.19 -3.62 9.90
N ILE A 224 -16.08 -4.23 10.69
CA ILE A 224 -16.49 -3.71 12.00
C ILE A 224 -15.30 -3.66 12.96
N ALA A 225 -14.51 -4.73 13.02
CA ALA A 225 -13.33 -4.80 13.88
C ALA A 225 -12.32 -3.68 13.52
N ALA A 226 -12.06 -3.45 12.25
CA ALA A 226 -11.17 -2.38 11.79
C ALA A 226 -11.70 -0.99 12.18
N GLN A 227 -13.00 -0.74 12.00
CA GLN A 227 -13.64 0.54 12.32
C GLN A 227 -13.61 0.85 13.82
N ILE A 228 -13.82 -0.14 14.68
CA ILE A 228 -13.75 0.06 16.14
C ILE A 228 -12.40 0.65 16.55
N GLY A 229 -11.30 0.18 15.97
CA GLY A 229 -9.99 0.68 16.32
C GLY A 229 -9.60 1.99 15.65
N THR A 230 -10.10 2.24 14.45
CA THR A 230 -9.77 3.47 13.73
C THR A 230 -10.68 4.63 14.11
N ALA A 231 -11.91 4.38 14.58
CA ALA A 231 -12.89 5.42 14.94
C ALA A 231 -12.35 6.45 15.95
N PRO A 232 -11.67 6.08 17.05
CA PRO A 232 -11.13 7.08 17.98
C PRO A 232 -10.11 8.03 17.34
N LEU A 233 -9.27 7.50 16.43
CA LEU A 233 -8.29 8.31 15.71
C LEU A 233 -8.97 9.24 14.70
N VAL A 234 -9.97 8.74 13.97
CA VAL A 234 -10.76 9.56 13.02
C VAL A 234 -11.50 10.69 13.74
N CYS A 235 -11.98 10.46 14.96
CA CYS A 235 -12.64 11.53 15.76
C CYS A 235 -11.64 12.54 16.33
N TYR A 236 -10.38 12.14 16.52
CA TYR A 236 -9.35 13.01 17.08
C TYR A 236 -8.70 13.92 16.03
N TYR A 237 -8.52 13.42 14.79
CA TYR A 237 -7.92 14.16 13.69
C TYR A 237 -8.97 14.86 12.82
#